data_d1838fb622a052957652ea824f170b8e
#
_entry.id   d1838fb622a052957652ea824f170b8e
#
_cell.length_a   1.000
_cell.length_b   1.000
_cell.length_c   1.000
_cell.angle_alpha   90.00
_cell.angle_beta   90.00
_cell.angle_gamma   90.00
#
_symmetry.space_group_name_H-M   'P 1'
#
loop_
_entity.id
_entity.type
_entity.pdbx_description
1 polymer ?
#
loop_
_entity_poly.entity_id
_entity_poly.type
_entity_poly.pdbx_seq_one_letter_code
_entity_poly.pdbx_strand_id
1 'polypeptide(L)'
;MTEPKKLKKPRGVAQNIEGKCIACGARCQSACPVNCIEMTESGEPIIQTEKCIGCLKCIKICPAEALEIYYTPEELKVLQEIADQQTSGAPVVEEIDDEAAALARKLAEYRDVWVFVEQTEGVPARVSWELLGVGADLASARSVDLCAVVIGSDVESLCHEAFAYGACKVYLMDAPVFRYYRTESYLEATCQLIDKYKPEIILMGATGLGRDLAGAVATRVATGLTADCTGLAIDDKGNLMQTRPAFGGNIMATIMCDKFRPQMSTVRPNVMRIAQRREGATGQIIRESCSIREDDLAVKVLEIINDSKHKDSVDVAAADFIVSGGRGMMGSENFALLKELADELGGVVGASRSAVDAGWMPQERQVGQTGKTVRPKIYIACGISGAIQHLVGMQDSDIVIAINRDKDAPIFEVATYGIVGDLFTIIPAITARIREIKATKAG
;
A
#
# COMPACT_ATOMS: atom_id res chain seq x y z
N MET A 1 37.05 -15.93 40.57
CA MET A 1 35.61 -16.20 40.52
C MET A 1 35.35 -16.50 39.06
N THR A 2 35.13 -17.77 38.71
CA THR A 2 34.85 -18.24 37.34
C THR A 2 33.43 -17.82 36.94
N GLU A 3 33.28 -17.13 35.81
CA GLU A 3 31.97 -16.79 35.26
C GLU A 3 31.09 -18.05 35.13
N PRO A 4 29.79 -17.98 35.48
CA PRO A 4 28.90 -19.12 35.33
C PRO A 4 28.75 -19.48 33.85
N LYS A 5 29.04 -20.73 33.51
CA LYS A 5 28.90 -21.31 32.19
C LYS A 5 27.42 -21.22 31.78
N LYS A 6 27.09 -20.43 30.74
CA LYS A 6 25.74 -20.37 30.16
C LYS A 6 25.40 -21.74 29.56
N LEU A 7 24.47 -22.46 30.14
CA LEU A 7 23.94 -23.71 29.61
C LEU A 7 22.86 -23.40 28.59
N LYS A 8 23.02 -23.94 27.38
CA LYS A 8 22.03 -23.78 26.31
C LYS A 8 20.94 -24.84 26.47
N LYS A 9 19.66 -24.42 26.54
CA LYS A 9 18.52 -25.32 26.69
C LYS A 9 18.40 -26.24 25.45
N PRO A 10 18.47 -27.58 25.61
CA PRO A 10 18.30 -28.51 24.51
C PRO A 10 16.90 -28.41 23.91
N ARG A 11 16.80 -28.59 22.60
CA ARG A 11 15.52 -28.54 21.89
C ARG A 11 14.84 -29.92 21.77
N GLY A 12 15.61 -30.99 21.89
CA GLY A 12 15.16 -32.34 21.66
C GLY A 12 14.75 -32.59 20.20
N VAL A 13 14.31 -33.80 19.92
CA VAL A 13 13.80 -34.21 18.61
C VAL A 13 12.41 -34.83 18.74
N ALA A 14 11.55 -34.67 17.72
CA ALA A 14 10.25 -35.33 17.75
C ALA A 14 10.43 -36.85 17.55
N GLN A 15 9.63 -37.65 18.26
CA GLN A 15 9.61 -39.09 18.15
C GLN A 15 8.18 -39.61 18.05
N ASN A 16 7.96 -40.68 17.28
CA ASN A 16 6.65 -41.35 17.20
C ASN A 16 6.46 -42.27 18.41
N ILE A 17 5.28 -42.20 19.02
CA ILE A 17 4.86 -43.15 20.07
C ILE A 17 4.22 -44.32 19.38
N GLU A 18 4.85 -45.49 19.50
CA GLU A 18 4.42 -46.69 18.84
C GLU A 18 2.97 -47.08 19.17
N GLY A 19 2.18 -47.39 18.16
CA GLY A 19 0.76 -47.80 18.30
C GLY A 19 -0.23 -46.67 18.56
N LYS A 20 0.18 -45.38 18.70
CA LYS A 20 -0.74 -44.24 18.87
C LYS A 20 -1.15 -43.56 17.58
N CYS A 21 -0.41 -43.75 16.50
CA CYS A 21 -0.73 -43.09 15.25
C CYS A 21 -2.04 -43.64 14.62
N ILE A 22 -2.94 -42.74 14.25
CA ILE A 22 -4.23 -43.09 13.62
C ILE A 22 -4.25 -42.80 12.10
N ALA A 23 -3.10 -42.63 11.49
CA ALA A 23 -2.96 -42.34 10.05
C ALA A 23 -3.87 -41.18 9.58
N CYS A 24 -3.86 -40.06 10.26
CA CYS A 24 -4.79 -38.94 10.10
C CYS A 24 -4.59 -38.06 8.82
N GLY A 25 -3.90 -38.60 7.80
CA GLY A 25 -3.65 -37.91 6.53
C GLY A 25 -2.42 -37.03 6.51
N ALA A 26 -1.33 -37.46 7.12
CA ALA A 26 0.00 -36.85 7.05
C ALA A 26 0.08 -35.37 7.55
N ARG A 27 -0.80 -34.95 8.47
CA ARG A 27 -0.81 -33.57 9.02
C ARG A 27 0.51 -33.19 9.67
N CYS A 28 1.19 -34.13 10.33
CA CYS A 28 2.50 -33.91 10.94
C CYS A 28 3.59 -33.64 9.88
N GLN A 29 3.54 -34.34 8.75
CA GLN A 29 4.45 -34.14 7.64
C GLN A 29 4.26 -32.73 7.02
N SER A 30 3.01 -32.35 6.73
CA SER A 30 2.68 -31.03 6.18
C SER A 30 3.06 -29.88 7.11
N ALA A 31 3.03 -30.09 8.42
CA ALA A 31 3.39 -29.08 9.41
C ALA A 31 4.90 -28.94 9.63
N CYS A 32 5.72 -29.84 9.10
CA CYS A 32 7.16 -29.83 9.33
C CYS A 32 7.88 -28.81 8.44
N PRO A 33 8.47 -27.74 8.98
CA PRO A 33 9.11 -26.68 8.18
C PRO A 33 10.41 -27.11 7.51
N VAL A 34 11.01 -28.23 7.96
CA VAL A 34 12.28 -28.76 7.46
C VAL A 34 12.10 -30.10 6.71
N ASN A 35 10.87 -30.51 6.48
CA ASN A 35 10.52 -31.74 5.77
C ASN A 35 11.26 -32.98 6.31
N CYS A 36 11.40 -33.09 7.64
CA CYS A 36 12.07 -34.22 8.30
C CYS A 36 11.15 -35.40 8.63
N ILE A 37 9.89 -35.39 8.16
CA ILE A 37 8.90 -36.42 8.42
C ILE A 37 8.50 -37.10 7.10
N GLU A 38 8.72 -38.40 7.02
CA GLU A 38 8.27 -39.25 5.94
C GLU A 38 7.14 -40.17 6.45
N MET A 39 6.26 -40.60 5.56
CA MET A 39 5.17 -41.49 5.94
C MET A 39 5.43 -42.91 5.42
N THR A 40 5.18 -43.91 6.26
CA THR A 40 5.19 -45.31 5.84
C THR A 40 4.01 -45.61 4.93
N GLU A 41 3.99 -46.80 4.29
CA GLU A 41 2.83 -47.29 3.53
C GLU A 41 1.58 -47.47 4.41
N SER A 42 1.78 -47.71 5.72
CA SER A 42 0.69 -47.78 6.72
C SER A 42 0.21 -46.41 7.18
N GLY A 43 0.85 -45.31 6.75
CA GLY A 43 0.49 -43.95 7.12
C GLY A 43 1.04 -43.49 8.47
N GLU A 44 2.05 -44.14 9.02
CA GLU A 44 2.75 -43.76 10.24
C GLU A 44 3.95 -42.86 9.94
N PRO A 45 4.26 -41.85 10.80
CA PRO A 45 5.36 -40.97 10.57
C PRO A 45 6.73 -41.56 10.94
N ILE A 46 7.68 -41.49 10.01
CA ILE A 46 9.11 -41.74 10.27
C ILE A 46 9.80 -40.40 10.37
N ILE A 47 10.46 -40.13 11.50
CA ILE A 47 11.12 -38.83 11.74
C ILE A 47 12.63 -38.96 11.53
N GLN A 48 13.17 -38.18 10.60
CA GLN A 48 14.60 -38.06 10.37
C GLN A 48 15.20 -37.16 11.48
N THR A 49 15.67 -37.79 12.54
CA THR A 49 16.16 -37.09 13.75
C THR A 49 17.30 -36.12 13.47
N GLU A 50 18.16 -36.44 12.49
CA GLU A 50 19.28 -35.57 12.06
C GLU A 50 18.84 -34.24 11.45
N LYS A 51 17.63 -34.20 10.87
CA LYS A 51 17.05 -33.00 10.27
C LYS A 51 16.06 -32.28 11.19
N CYS A 52 15.63 -32.93 12.26
CA CYS A 52 14.63 -32.36 13.16
C CYS A 52 15.21 -31.23 14.00
N ILE A 53 14.57 -30.07 13.96
CA ILE A 53 14.98 -28.87 14.71
C ILE A 53 14.24 -28.67 16.03
N GLY A 54 13.43 -29.63 16.49
CA GLY A 54 12.69 -29.57 17.74
C GLY A 54 11.62 -28.45 17.81
N CYS A 55 11.03 -28.05 16.70
CA CYS A 55 10.08 -26.92 16.63
C CYS A 55 8.68 -27.20 17.19
N LEU A 56 8.37 -28.42 17.59
CA LEU A 56 7.10 -28.90 18.18
C LEU A 56 5.84 -28.78 17.29
N LYS A 57 5.93 -28.30 16.05
CA LYS A 57 4.74 -28.08 15.19
C LYS A 57 4.00 -29.37 14.87
N CYS A 58 4.74 -30.45 14.60
CA CYS A 58 4.16 -31.77 14.33
C CYS A 58 3.43 -32.36 15.58
N ILE A 59 3.94 -32.11 16.76
CA ILE A 59 3.33 -32.57 18.03
C ILE A 59 2.02 -31.82 18.28
N LYS A 60 2.03 -30.48 18.13
CA LYS A 60 0.85 -29.62 18.35
C LYS A 60 -0.31 -29.92 17.40
N ILE A 61 -0.03 -30.37 16.18
CA ILE A 61 -1.07 -30.64 15.17
C ILE A 61 -1.57 -32.09 15.21
N CYS A 62 -0.91 -32.96 15.95
CA CYS A 62 -1.27 -34.37 16.01
C CYS A 62 -2.55 -34.60 16.82
N PRO A 63 -3.69 -35.02 16.21
CA PRO A 63 -4.94 -35.15 16.95
C PRO A 63 -4.98 -36.39 17.85
N ALA A 64 -4.04 -37.33 17.67
CA ALA A 64 -3.93 -38.55 18.46
C ALA A 64 -2.82 -38.49 19.51
N GLU A 65 -2.15 -37.33 19.64
CA GLU A 65 -0.98 -37.18 20.54
C GLU A 65 0.06 -38.31 20.35
N ALA A 66 0.24 -38.75 19.09
CA ALA A 66 1.12 -39.85 18.73
C ALA A 66 2.58 -39.46 18.56
N LEU A 67 2.91 -38.17 18.81
CA LEU A 67 4.25 -37.63 18.72
C LEU A 67 4.63 -36.97 20.03
N GLU A 68 5.83 -37.23 20.51
CA GLU A 68 6.39 -36.58 21.69
C GLU A 68 7.80 -36.06 21.40
N ILE A 69 8.33 -35.24 22.32
CA ILE A 69 9.70 -34.80 22.22
C ILE A 69 10.63 -35.75 22.97
N TYR A 70 11.66 -36.22 22.31
CA TYR A 70 12.69 -37.05 22.87
C TYR A 70 13.93 -36.19 23.12
N TYR A 71 14.51 -36.37 24.31
CA TYR A 71 15.81 -35.80 24.73
C TYR A 71 16.79 -36.91 24.94
N THR A 72 18.02 -36.72 24.49
CA THR A 72 19.11 -37.65 24.81
C THR A 72 19.44 -37.61 26.31
N PRO A 73 20.08 -38.65 26.84
CA PRO A 73 20.49 -38.68 28.27
C PRO A 73 21.40 -37.48 28.66
N GLU A 74 22.18 -36.97 27.72
CA GLU A 74 23.02 -35.80 27.92
C GLU A 74 22.18 -34.51 27.96
N GLU A 75 21.21 -34.38 27.08
CA GLU A 75 20.26 -33.26 27.07
C GLU A 75 19.38 -33.23 28.32
N LEU A 76 18.94 -34.38 28.80
CA LEU A 76 18.19 -34.50 30.05
C LEU A 76 19.00 -34.02 31.26
N LYS A 77 20.30 -34.31 31.30
CA LYS A 77 21.19 -33.77 32.36
C LYS A 77 21.25 -32.26 32.32
N VAL A 78 21.40 -31.68 31.12
CA VAL A 78 21.43 -30.22 30.97
C VAL A 78 20.11 -29.61 31.41
N LEU A 79 18.95 -30.23 31.04
CA LEU A 79 17.64 -29.77 31.49
C LEU A 79 17.49 -29.85 33.02
N GLN A 80 18.06 -30.87 33.66
CA GLN A 80 18.01 -31.02 35.09
C GLN A 80 18.91 -29.98 35.80
N GLU A 81 20.10 -29.74 35.28
CA GLU A 81 20.98 -28.66 35.77
C GLU A 81 20.32 -27.26 35.65
N ILE A 82 19.58 -27.01 34.56
CA ILE A 82 18.81 -25.78 34.37
C ILE A 82 17.66 -25.69 35.39
N ALA A 83 16.96 -26.80 35.66
CA ALA A 83 15.88 -26.85 36.65
C ALA A 83 16.40 -26.64 38.10
N ASP A 84 17.53 -27.22 38.41
CA ASP A 84 18.18 -27.07 39.74
C ASP A 84 18.68 -25.64 39.96
N GLN A 85 19.16 -24.97 38.92
CA GLN A 85 19.51 -23.55 38.96
C GLN A 85 18.28 -22.66 39.18
N GLN A 86 17.12 -23.00 38.61
CA GLN A 86 15.87 -22.26 38.82
C GLN A 86 15.32 -22.39 40.24
N THR A 87 15.55 -23.52 40.91
CA THR A 87 15.10 -23.77 42.30
C THR A 87 15.97 -23.07 43.32
N SER A 88 17.21 -22.75 42.99
CA SER A 88 18.17 -22.12 43.91
C SER A 88 18.11 -20.59 44.01
N GLY A 89 17.08 -19.95 43.40
CA GLY A 89 16.83 -18.51 43.54
C GLY A 89 17.84 -17.60 42.84
N ALA A 90 18.67 -18.12 41.97
CA ALA A 90 19.47 -17.32 41.07
C ALA A 90 18.54 -16.63 40.04
N PRO A 91 18.80 -15.37 39.67
CA PRO A 91 17.95 -14.70 38.69
C PRO A 91 17.93 -15.51 37.39
N VAL A 92 16.76 -16.02 37.04
CA VAL A 92 16.51 -16.66 35.75
C VAL A 92 16.82 -15.60 34.71
N VAL A 93 17.96 -15.71 34.06
CA VAL A 93 18.17 -14.97 32.81
C VAL A 93 17.24 -15.66 31.84
N GLU A 94 16.05 -15.06 31.61
CA GLU A 94 15.26 -15.41 30.46
C GLU A 94 16.22 -15.45 29.27
N GLU A 95 16.30 -16.58 28.56
CA GLU A 95 17.01 -16.63 27.30
C GLU A 95 16.36 -15.57 26.41
N ILE A 96 16.95 -14.39 26.37
CA ILE A 96 16.68 -13.44 25.33
C ILE A 96 17.02 -14.24 24.07
N ASP A 97 16.01 -14.51 23.27
CA ASP A 97 16.19 -15.12 21.96
C ASP A 97 17.21 -14.27 21.22
N ASP A 98 18.45 -14.74 21.12
CA ASP A 98 19.57 -13.96 20.57
C ASP A 98 19.22 -13.49 19.15
N GLU A 99 18.37 -14.25 18.42
CA GLU A 99 17.86 -13.86 17.12
C GLU A 99 16.84 -12.72 17.23
N ALA A 100 15.93 -12.75 18.19
CA ALA A 100 14.96 -11.68 18.38
C ALA A 100 15.63 -10.40 18.86
N ALA A 101 16.62 -10.50 19.75
CA ALA A 101 17.39 -9.36 20.20
C ALA A 101 18.28 -8.78 19.07
N ALA A 102 18.88 -9.62 18.26
CA ALA A 102 19.67 -9.20 17.10
C ALA A 102 18.76 -8.52 16.05
N LEU A 103 17.58 -9.08 15.80
CA LEU A 103 16.58 -8.48 14.93
C LEU A 103 16.14 -7.11 15.46
N ALA A 104 15.78 -7.02 16.74
CA ALA A 104 15.37 -5.77 17.36
C ALA A 104 16.46 -4.67 17.24
N ARG A 105 17.73 -5.03 17.44
CA ARG A 105 18.86 -4.10 17.25
C ARG A 105 18.97 -3.63 15.80
N LYS A 106 18.84 -4.56 14.82
CA LYS A 106 18.87 -4.23 13.41
C LYS A 106 17.70 -3.31 13.02
N LEU A 107 16.49 -3.59 13.51
CA LEU A 107 15.32 -2.77 13.23
C LEU A 107 15.43 -1.36 13.86
N ALA A 108 16.07 -1.24 15.03
CA ALA A 108 16.29 0.04 15.72
C ALA A 108 17.26 0.99 14.99
N GLU A 109 18.01 0.50 13.99
CA GLU A 109 18.83 1.36 13.12
C GLU A 109 18.01 2.18 12.14
N TYR A 110 16.75 1.74 11.86
CA TYR A 110 15.87 2.36 10.90
C TYR A 110 14.97 3.39 11.58
N ARG A 111 14.84 4.55 10.96
CA ARG A 111 14.09 5.68 11.51
C ARG A 111 13.47 6.50 10.39
N ASP A 112 12.49 7.31 10.75
CA ASP A 112 11.80 8.27 9.90
C ASP A 112 10.81 7.66 8.90
N VAL A 113 9.81 8.45 8.56
CA VAL A 113 8.82 8.13 7.54
C VAL A 113 9.16 8.91 6.28
N TRP A 114 9.36 8.19 5.18
CA TRP A 114 9.70 8.79 3.90
C TRP A 114 8.54 8.73 2.93
N VAL A 115 8.37 9.80 2.19
CA VAL A 115 7.46 9.89 1.06
C VAL A 115 8.26 10.17 -0.20
N PHE A 116 8.14 9.29 -1.19
CA PHE A 116 8.68 9.54 -2.51
C PHE A 116 7.79 10.53 -3.25
N VAL A 117 8.33 11.69 -3.60
CA VAL A 117 7.64 12.71 -4.37
C VAL A 117 7.73 12.35 -5.85
N GLU A 118 6.65 11.77 -6.37
CA GLU A 118 6.55 11.44 -7.79
C GLU A 118 6.38 12.70 -8.61
N GLN A 119 7.14 12.81 -9.70
CA GLN A 119 7.09 13.95 -10.60
C GLN A 119 7.37 13.53 -12.05
N THR A 120 6.94 14.34 -12.99
CA THR A 120 7.26 14.23 -14.42
C THR A 120 7.64 15.60 -14.93
N GLU A 121 8.89 15.76 -15.38
CA GLU A 121 9.44 17.04 -15.88
C GLU A 121 9.21 18.22 -14.90
N GLY A 122 9.37 17.99 -13.60
CA GLY A 122 9.18 19.00 -12.55
C GLY A 122 7.74 19.22 -12.12
N VAL A 123 6.77 18.53 -12.72
CA VAL A 123 5.36 18.59 -12.31
C VAL A 123 5.07 17.45 -11.33
N PRO A 124 4.73 17.76 -10.05
CA PRO A 124 4.50 16.74 -9.05
C PRO A 124 3.16 16.03 -9.26
N ALA A 125 3.14 14.74 -9.01
CA ALA A 125 1.90 13.99 -8.95
C ALA A 125 1.15 14.29 -7.64
N ARG A 126 -0.16 14.56 -7.74
CA ARG A 126 -1.03 14.90 -6.60
C ARG A 126 -0.92 13.92 -5.43
N VAL A 127 -0.77 12.64 -5.72
CA VAL A 127 -0.63 11.58 -4.73
C VAL A 127 0.54 11.83 -3.76
N SER A 128 1.60 12.49 -4.19
CA SER A 128 2.74 12.83 -3.33
C SER A 128 2.32 13.71 -2.14
N TRP A 129 1.41 14.64 -2.36
CA TRP A 129 0.88 15.53 -1.31
C TRP A 129 -0.13 14.82 -0.40
N GLU A 130 -0.89 13.88 -0.93
CA GLU A 130 -1.73 12.98 -0.14
C GLU A 130 -0.88 12.12 0.81
N LEU A 131 0.24 11.58 0.30
CA LEU A 131 1.16 10.76 1.08
C LEU A 131 1.90 11.54 2.17
N LEU A 132 2.24 12.81 1.93
CA LEU A 132 2.79 13.66 2.98
C LEU A 132 1.75 13.91 4.09
N GLY A 133 0.47 14.02 3.75
CA GLY A 133 -0.61 14.13 4.73
C GLY A 133 -0.66 12.92 5.67
N VAL A 134 -0.85 11.72 5.13
CA VAL A 134 -0.89 10.49 5.95
C VAL A 134 0.46 10.18 6.58
N GLY A 135 1.56 10.49 5.91
CA GLY A 135 2.92 10.34 6.42
C GLY A 135 3.17 11.17 7.69
N ALA A 136 2.57 12.36 7.80
CA ALA A 136 2.65 13.18 9.00
C ALA A 136 1.96 12.52 10.20
N ASP A 137 0.81 11.88 9.99
CA ASP A 137 0.11 11.15 11.04
C ASP A 137 0.94 9.94 11.50
N LEU A 138 1.52 9.18 10.57
CA LEU A 138 2.39 8.04 10.88
C LEU A 138 3.67 8.47 11.60
N ALA A 139 4.32 9.54 11.16
CA ALA A 139 5.52 10.09 11.78
C ALA A 139 5.24 10.57 13.21
N SER A 140 4.10 11.24 13.41
CA SER A 140 3.63 11.66 14.73
C SER A 140 3.40 10.46 15.65
N ALA A 141 2.72 9.41 15.19
CA ALA A 141 2.46 8.19 15.95
C ALA A 141 3.77 7.47 16.34
N ARG A 142 4.81 7.57 15.52
CA ARG A 142 6.14 6.99 15.77
C ARG A 142 7.10 7.92 16.50
N SER A 143 6.75 9.18 16.68
CA SER A 143 7.63 10.24 17.22
C SER A 143 8.95 10.35 16.44
N VAL A 144 8.86 10.36 15.11
CA VAL A 144 9.97 10.48 14.16
C VAL A 144 9.71 11.59 13.15
N ASP A 145 10.70 11.90 12.32
CA ASP A 145 10.57 12.93 11.29
C ASP A 145 9.82 12.42 10.05
N LEU A 146 9.01 13.30 9.44
CA LEU A 146 8.49 13.11 8.11
C LEU A 146 9.49 13.69 7.10
N CYS A 147 9.97 12.85 6.20
CA CYS A 147 10.91 13.23 5.18
C CYS A 147 10.33 13.02 3.78
N ALA A 148 10.73 13.85 2.83
CA ALA A 148 10.44 13.64 1.42
C ALA A 148 11.70 13.23 0.65
N VAL A 149 11.52 12.43 -0.38
CA VAL A 149 12.58 12.07 -1.35
C VAL A 149 12.19 12.67 -2.69
N VAL A 150 13.03 13.55 -3.22
CA VAL A 150 12.87 14.23 -4.50
C VAL A 150 14.02 13.83 -5.41
N ILE A 151 13.71 13.18 -6.53
CA ILE A 151 14.68 12.77 -7.54
C ILE A 151 14.21 13.33 -8.88
N GLY A 152 15.11 14.03 -9.58
CA GLY A 152 14.77 14.62 -10.88
C GLY A 152 15.90 15.45 -11.48
N SER A 153 15.54 16.29 -12.45
CA SER A 153 16.40 17.33 -13.01
C SER A 153 15.69 18.67 -12.92
N ASP A 154 16.36 19.66 -12.34
CA ASP A 154 15.82 21.00 -12.08
C ASP A 154 14.55 20.99 -11.19
N VAL A 155 14.56 20.15 -10.13
CA VAL A 155 13.38 19.85 -9.29
C VAL A 155 13.45 20.43 -7.88
N GLU A 156 14.38 21.32 -7.58
CA GLU A 156 14.55 21.91 -6.23
C GLU A 156 13.28 22.63 -5.72
N SER A 157 12.47 23.19 -6.63
CA SER A 157 11.20 23.83 -6.28
C SER A 157 10.24 22.89 -5.55
N LEU A 158 10.28 21.59 -5.86
CA LEU A 158 9.45 20.57 -5.22
C LEU A 158 9.81 20.36 -3.74
N CYS A 159 11.04 20.67 -3.34
CA CYS A 159 11.44 20.62 -1.94
C CYS A 159 10.65 21.64 -1.10
N HIS A 160 10.45 22.83 -1.63
CA HIS A 160 9.66 23.89 -0.94
C HIS A 160 8.18 23.51 -0.86
N GLU A 161 7.66 22.88 -1.89
CA GLU A 161 6.30 22.34 -1.84
C GLU A 161 6.17 21.20 -0.82
N ALA A 162 7.12 20.29 -0.75
CA ALA A 162 7.12 19.22 0.25
C ALA A 162 7.12 19.78 1.69
N PHE A 163 7.84 20.86 1.97
CA PHE A 163 7.76 21.54 3.25
C PHE A 163 6.37 22.15 3.52
N ALA A 164 5.76 22.74 2.50
CA ALA A 164 4.41 23.29 2.62
C ALA A 164 3.37 22.21 2.98
N TYR A 165 3.60 20.94 2.61
CA TYR A 165 2.76 19.80 2.96
C TYR A 165 3.27 18.99 4.16
N GLY A 166 4.25 19.49 4.91
CA GLY A 166 4.59 18.99 6.24
C GLY A 166 5.89 18.21 6.36
N ALA A 167 6.66 18.02 5.30
CA ALA A 167 7.99 17.44 5.41
C ALA A 167 8.91 18.35 6.25
N CYS A 168 9.73 17.74 7.15
CA CYS A 168 10.76 18.46 7.91
C CYS A 168 12.10 18.46 7.18
N LYS A 169 12.36 17.38 6.43
CA LYS A 169 13.59 17.17 5.66
C LYS A 169 13.24 16.73 4.25
N VAL A 170 14.06 17.11 3.28
CA VAL A 170 13.96 16.62 1.90
C VAL A 170 15.33 16.12 1.46
N TYR A 171 15.38 14.85 1.04
CA TYR A 171 16.53 14.27 0.37
C TYR A 171 16.40 14.56 -1.11
N LEU A 172 17.28 15.40 -1.62
CA LEU A 172 17.28 15.86 -3.00
C LEU A 172 18.42 15.22 -3.80
N MET A 173 18.07 14.51 -4.86
CA MET A 173 18.99 14.11 -5.93
C MET A 173 18.60 14.81 -7.23
N ASP A 174 19.29 15.88 -7.57
CA ASP A 174 19.03 16.71 -8.74
C ASP A 174 20.17 16.57 -9.73
N ALA A 175 19.94 15.86 -10.84
CA ALA A 175 20.93 15.66 -11.88
C ALA A 175 20.27 15.37 -13.24
N PRO A 176 20.92 15.72 -14.37
CA PRO A 176 20.37 15.51 -15.71
C PRO A 176 19.98 14.07 -16.04
N VAL A 177 20.66 13.08 -15.45
CA VAL A 177 20.38 11.64 -15.63
C VAL A 177 18.99 11.26 -15.13
N PHE A 178 18.37 12.04 -14.25
CA PHE A 178 17.04 11.83 -13.70
C PHE A 178 15.94 12.63 -14.42
N ARG A 179 16.25 13.31 -15.52
CA ARG A 179 15.26 14.12 -16.25
C ARG A 179 14.05 13.31 -16.67
N TYR A 180 14.29 12.10 -17.14
CA TYR A 180 13.23 11.15 -17.52
C TYR A 180 13.29 9.94 -16.63
N TYR A 181 12.12 9.45 -16.22
CA TYR A 181 12.04 8.26 -15.42
C TYR A 181 12.59 7.03 -16.17
N ARG A 182 13.50 6.35 -15.53
CA ARG A 182 14.01 5.02 -15.90
C ARG A 182 14.18 4.26 -14.60
N THR A 183 13.62 3.06 -14.53
CA THR A 183 13.66 2.22 -13.32
C THR A 183 15.06 2.09 -12.77
N GLU A 184 16.04 1.84 -13.64
CA GLU A 184 17.44 1.62 -13.25
C GLU A 184 18.05 2.82 -12.52
N SER A 185 17.93 4.03 -13.07
CA SER A 185 18.52 5.22 -12.45
C SER A 185 17.85 5.61 -11.14
N TYR A 186 16.53 5.56 -11.10
CA TYR A 186 15.75 5.89 -9.90
C TYR A 186 15.88 4.84 -8.80
N LEU A 187 16.00 3.55 -9.18
CA LEU A 187 16.29 2.46 -8.27
C LEU A 187 17.64 2.66 -7.56
N GLU A 188 18.69 2.90 -8.31
CA GLU A 188 20.03 3.09 -7.74
C GLU A 188 20.07 4.29 -6.80
N ALA A 189 19.51 5.43 -7.23
CA ALA A 189 19.40 6.63 -6.41
C ALA A 189 18.62 6.39 -5.11
N THR A 190 17.46 5.73 -5.21
CA THR A 190 16.62 5.44 -4.04
C THR A 190 17.31 4.48 -3.09
N CYS A 191 17.93 3.40 -3.59
CA CYS A 191 18.65 2.43 -2.76
C CYS A 191 19.87 3.05 -2.07
N GLN A 192 20.63 3.93 -2.76
CA GLN A 192 21.74 4.67 -2.15
C GLN A 192 21.26 5.51 -0.94
N LEU A 193 20.11 6.18 -1.05
CA LEU A 193 19.54 6.94 0.06
C LEU A 193 19.09 6.01 1.19
N ILE A 194 18.42 4.89 0.87
CA ILE A 194 17.96 3.92 1.88
C ILE A 194 19.14 3.34 2.66
N ASP A 195 20.19 2.93 1.99
CA ASP A 195 21.38 2.34 2.62
C ASP A 195 22.06 3.34 3.56
N LYS A 196 22.11 4.61 3.17
CA LYS A 196 22.77 5.66 3.95
C LYS A 196 21.94 6.13 5.16
N TYR A 197 20.63 6.30 4.99
CA TYR A 197 19.77 6.96 5.97
C TYR A 197 18.80 6.03 6.69
N LYS A 198 18.62 4.81 6.22
CA LYS A 198 17.83 3.73 6.83
C LYS A 198 16.42 4.18 7.26
N PRO A 199 15.54 4.55 6.33
CA PRO A 199 14.16 4.90 6.67
C PRO A 199 13.41 3.72 7.24
N GLU A 200 12.53 3.95 8.22
CA GLU A 200 11.67 2.89 8.79
C GLU A 200 10.48 2.57 7.88
N ILE A 201 9.89 3.60 7.30
CA ILE A 201 8.70 3.49 6.43
C ILE A 201 8.97 4.25 5.14
N ILE A 202 8.58 3.68 4.00
CA ILE A 202 8.58 4.36 2.70
C ILE A 202 7.21 4.26 2.06
N LEU A 203 6.64 5.40 1.70
CA LEU A 203 5.36 5.53 1.00
C LEU A 203 5.59 6.01 -0.43
N MET A 204 4.94 5.34 -1.39
CA MET A 204 4.96 5.69 -2.80
C MET A 204 3.53 5.70 -3.36
N GLY A 205 3.27 6.44 -4.43
CA GLY A 205 1.98 6.40 -5.12
C GLY A 205 1.75 5.05 -5.83
N ALA A 206 0.53 4.53 -5.83
CA ALA A 206 0.17 3.36 -6.64
C ALA A 206 -0.15 3.77 -8.10
N THR A 207 0.70 4.57 -8.68
CA THR A 207 0.71 4.99 -10.08
C THR A 207 1.49 4.01 -10.95
N GLY A 208 1.62 4.24 -12.23
CA GLY A 208 2.48 3.45 -13.11
C GLY A 208 3.95 3.50 -12.66
N LEU A 209 4.48 4.72 -12.43
CA LEU A 209 5.85 4.94 -11.98
C LEU A 209 6.07 4.40 -10.57
N GLY A 210 5.20 4.76 -9.64
CA GLY A 210 5.41 4.38 -8.24
C GLY A 210 5.33 2.88 -7.99
N ARG A 211 4.45 2.14 -8.69
CA ARG A 211 4.40 0.66 -8.60
C ARG A 211 5.64 0.00 -9.15
N ASP A 212 6.15 0.50 -10.28
CA ASP A 212 7.37 0.00 -10.91
C ASP A 212 8.58 0.20 -9.98
N LEU A 213 8.79 1.44 -9.52
CA LEU A 213 9.92 1.78 -8.64
C LEU A 213 9.82 1.07 -7.29
N ALA A 214 8.64 1.05 -6.65
CA ALA A 214 8.47 0.42 -5.34
C ALA A 214 8.78 -1.07 -5.38
N GLY A 215 8.33 -1.79 -6.43
CA GLY A 215 8.62 -3.21 -6.63
C GLY A 215 10.11 -3.48 -6.80
N ALA A 216 10.78 -2.67 -7.61
CA ALA A 216 12.22 -2.77 -7.85
C ALA A 216 13.03 -2.49 -6.57
N VAL A 217 12.69 -1.42 -5.83
CA VAL A 217 13.34 -1.06 -4.56
C VAL A 217 13.14 -2.15 -3.52
N ALA A 218 11.91 -2.61 -3.29
CA ALA A 218 11.62 -3.65 -2.29
C ALA A 218 12.40 -4.94 -2.55
N THR A 219 12.52 -5.31 -3.83
CA THR A 219 13.31 -6.47 -4.26
C THR A 219 14.80 -6.27 -3.97
N ARG A 220 15.35 -5.10 -4.31
CA ARG A 220 16.78 -4.80 -4.15
C ARG A 220 17.21 -4.74 -2.68
N VAL A 221 16.39 -4.15 -1.80
CA VAL A 221 16.67 -4.06 -0.36
C VAL A 221 16.16 -5.26 0.44
N ALA A 222 15.60 -6.27 -0.23
CA ALA A 222 15.07 -7.52 0.34
C ALA A 222 14.04 -7.27 1.45
N THR A 223 13.04 -6.43 1.19
CA THR A 223 11.94 -6.12 2.12
C THR A 223 10.56 -6.43 1.54
N GLY A 224 9.53 -6.33 2.40
CA GLY A 224 8.13 -6.50 1.99
C GLY A 224 7.53 -5.22 1.42
N LEU A 225 6.69 -5.38 0.38
CA LEU A 225 5.91 -4.30 -0.22
C LEU A 225 4.43 -4.66 -0.24
N THR A 226 3.58 -3.80 0.30
CA THR A 226 2.12 -3.93 0.13
C THR A 226 1.65 -2.96 -0.94
N ALA A 227 1.05 -3.49 -2.01
CA ALA A 227 0.58 -2.69 -3.13
C ALA A 227 -0.89 -2.28 -2.98
N ASP A 228 -1.25 -1.11 -3.55
CA ASP A 228 -2.62 -0.60 -3.65
C ASP A 228 -3.33 -0.38 -2.30
N CYS A 229 -2.60 0.11 -1.31
CA CYS A 229 -3.16 0.41 -0.01
C CYS A 229 -4.22 1.52 -0.09
N THR A 230 -5.25 1.37 0.74
CA THR A 230 -6.32 2.36 0.94
C THR A 230 -6.42 2.83 2.39
N GLY A 231 -5.66 2.22 3.30
CA GLY A 231 -5.55 2.62 4.70
C GLY A 231 -4.17 2.32 5.26
N LEU A 232 -3.65 3.23 6.08
CA LEU A 232 -2.37 3.11 6.77
C LEU A 232 -2.55 3.52 8.23
N ALA A 233 -1.98 2.75 9.14
CA ALA A 233 -1.98 3.07 10.58
C ALA A 233 -0.74 2.45 11.25
N ILE A 234 -0.46 2.82 12.48
CA ILE A 234 0.60 2.20 13.31
C ILE A 234 -0.07 1.35 14.38
N ASP A 235 0.43 0.12 14.59
CA ASP A 235 -0.02 -0.75 15.67
C ASP A 235 0.63 -0.40 17.00
N ASP A 236 0.20 -1.06 18.08
CA ASP A 236 0.73 -0.84 19.44
C ASP A 236 2.23 -1.21 19.57
N LYS A 237 2.79 -1.96 18.62
CA LYS A 237 4.20 -2.36 18.57
C LYS A 237 5.04 -1.44 17.67
N GLY A 238 4.41 -0.46 17.02
CA GLY A 238 5.04 0.47 16.12
C GLY A 238 5.23 -0.05 14.70
N ASN A 239 4.55 -1.13 14.28
CA ASN A 239 4.60 -1.59 12.91
C ASN A 239 3.53 -0.90 12.05
N LEU A 240 3.84 -0.75 10.76
CA LEU A 240 2.91 -0.20 9.79
C LEU A 240 1.84 -1.24 9.42
N MET A 241 0.59 -0.94 9.74
CA MET A 241 -0.60 -1.66 9.27
C MET A 241 -1.00 -1.12 7.90
N GLN A 242 -0.97 -1.99 6.90
CA GLN A 242 -1.15 -1.66 5.50
C GLN A 242 -2.44 -2.33 5.00
N THR A 243 -3.52 -1.56 4.94
CA THR A 243 -4.83 -2.08 4.58
C THR A 243 -5.12 -1.87 3.09
N ARG A 244 -5.53 -2.93 2.42
CA ARG A 244 -5.89 -2.92 1.00
C ARG A 244 -7.12 -3.75 0.71
N PRO A 245 -7.93 -3.40 -0.31
CA PRO A 245 -8.98 -4.26 -0.81
C PRO A 245 -8.40 -5.53 -1.44
N ALA A 246 -9.01 -6.66 -1.14
CA ALA A 246 -8.71 -7.96 -1.72
C ALA A 246 -9.98 -8.59 -2.31
N PHE A 247 -9.82 -9.61 -3.16
CA PHE A 247 -10.92 -10.35 -3.77
C PHE A 247 -12.02 -9.46 -4.39
N GLY A 248 -11.61 -8.51 -5.23
CA GLY A 248 -12.54 -7.61 -5.91
C GLY A 248 -13.14 -6.51 -5.03
N GLY A 249 -12.58 -6.27 -3.84
CA GLY A 249 -13.05 -5.24 -2.91
C GLY A 249 -13.97 -5.76 -1.79
N ASN A 250 -14.32 -7.05 -1.82
CA ASN A 250 -15.23 -7.62 -0.83
C ASN A 250 -14.60 -7.86 0.55
N ILE A 251 -13.27 -7.88 0.62
CA ILE A 251 -12.52 -8.09 1.86
C ILE A 251 -11.42 -7.04 1.96
N MET A 252 -11.26 -6.47 3.15
CA MET A 252 -10.13 -5.60 3.47
C MET A 252 -9.06 -6.44 4.17
N ALA A 253 -7.87 -6.54 3.55
CA ALA A 253 -6.74 -7.24 4.13
C ALA A 253 -5.76 -6.24 4.74
N THR A 254 -5.40 -6.43 6.01
CA THR A 254 -4.32 -5.68 6.67
C THR A 254 -3.06 -6.52 6.70
N ILE A 255 -2.00 -6.00 6.12
CA ILE A 255 -0.71 -6.66 5.97
C ILE A 255 0.33 -5.91 6.78
N MET A 256 1.23 -6.63 7.42
CA MET A 256 2.33 -6.09 8.22
C MET A 256 3.66 -6.71 7.79
N CYS A 257 4.74 -5.91 7.87
CA CYS A 257 6.11 -6.34 7.63
C CYS A 257 6.92 -6.11 8.91
N ASP A 258 6.84 -7.06 9.84
CA ASP A 258 7.41 -6.95 11.19
C ASP A 258 8.91 -7.23 11.27
N LYS A 259 9.47 -7.99 10.32
CA LYS A 259 10.86 -8.49 10.34
C LYS A 259 11.84 -7.75 9.43
N PHE A 260 11.33 -6.96 8.49
CA PHE A 260 12.16 -6.29 7.48
C PHE A 260 11.91 -4.78 7.47
N ARG A 261 12.93 -4.03 7.06
CA ARG A 261 12.87 -2.57 6.89
C ARG A 261 13.54 -2.18 5.56
N PRO A 262 13.11 -1.09 4.95
CA PRO A 262 11.93 -0.27 5.28
C PRO A 262 10.62 -1.04 5.11
N GLN A 263 9.56 -0.65 5.84
CA GLN A 263 8.19 -1.11 5.58
C GLN A 263 7.66 -0.30 4.40
N MET A 264 7.35 -0.95 3.28
CA MET A 264 7.03 -0.25 2.05
C MET A 264 5.56 -0.43 1.64
N SER A 265 4.94 0.67 1.21
CA SER A 265 3.58 0.68 0.68
C SER A 265 3.49 1.47 -0.61
N THR A 266 2.70 0.97 -1.57
CA THR A 266 2.11 1.86 -2.57
C THR A 266 0.66 2.16 -2.21
N VAL A 267 0.25 3.42 -2.33
CA VAL A 267 -1.07 3.91 -1.92
C VAL A 267 -1.82 4.43 -3.13
N ARG A 268 -3.08 4.05 -3.26
CA ARG A 268 -3.93 4.54 -4.37
C ARG A 268 -4.03 6.06 -4.35
N PRO A 269 -3.88 6.71 -5.50
CA PRO A 269 -4.22 8.13 -5.64
C PRO A 269 -5.69 8.40 -5.29
N ASN A 270 -5.95 9.59 -4.78
CA ASN A 270 -7.28 10.08 -4.40
C ASN A 270 -7.97 9.32 -3.25
N VAL A 271 -7.22 8.57 -2.46
CA VAL A 271 -7.73 7.86 -1.27
C VAL A 271 -7.38 8.61 0.02
N MET A 272 -6.15 9.10 0.12
CA MET A 272 -5.73 9.85 1.30
C MET A 272 -6.08 11.34 1.15
N ARG A 273 -6.30 12.02 2.28
CA ARG A 273 -6.53 13.47 2.26
C ARG A 273 -5.22 14.22 2.09
N ILE A 274 -5.23 15.20 1.20
CA ILE A 274 -4.11 16.14 1.09
C ILE A 274 -4.05 16.98 2.37
N ALA A 275 -2.84 17.09 2.96
CA ALA A 275 -2.62 17.97 4.09
C ALA A 275 -2.92 19.44 3.71
N GLN A 276 -3.32 20.22 4.70
CA GLN A 276 -3.49 21.65 4.47
C GLN A 276 -2.13 22.28 4.17
N ARG A 277 -2.04 22.96 3.01
CA ARG A 277 -0.83 23.66 2.59
C ARG A 277 -0.48 24.78 3.58
N ARG A 278 0.74 24.79 4.08
CA ARG A 278 1.26 25.80 5.01
C ARG A 278 2.16 26.76 4.25
N GLU A 279 1.73 27.99 4.08
CA GLU A 279 2.56 29.01 3.42
C GLU A 279 3.76 29.38 4.30
N GLY A 280 4.94 29.57 3.66
CA GLY A 280 6.17 29.94 4.36
C GLY A 280 6.80 28.81 5.19
N ALA A 281 6.32 27.58 5.08
CA ALA A 281 6.95 26.43 5.72
C ALA A 281 8.37 26.22 5.19
N THR A 282 9.31 25.94 6.08
CA THR A 282 10.73 25.69 5.76
C THR A 282 11.20 24.40 6.39
N GLY A 283 12.26 23.82 5.85
CA GLY A 283 12.85 22.60 6.36
C GLY A 283 14.30 22.45 5.88
N GLN A 284 14.89 21.29 6.12
CA GLN A 284 16.25 20.99 5.74
C GLN A 284 16.29 20.29 4.38
N ILE A 285 17.00 20.85 3.40
CA ILE A 285 17.32 20.18 2.13
C ILE A 285 18.66 19.48 2.27
N ILE A 286 18.68 18.17 2.14
CA ILE A 286 19.88 17.34 2.14
C ILE A 286 20.16 16.96 0.69
N ARG A 287 21.19 17.61 0.11
CA ARG A 287 21.58 17.35 -1.28
C ARG A 287 22.51 16.15 -1.34
N GLU A 288 22.14 15.16 -2.13
CA GLU A 288 22.94 13.96 -2.38
C GLU A 288 23.26 13.82 -3.86
N SER A 289 24.41 13.27 -4.14
CA SER A 289 24.83 12.96 -5.50
C SER A 289 24.77 11.46 -5.75
N CYS A 290 24.30 11.08 -6.93
CA CYS A 290 24.40 9.70 -7.41
C CYS A 290 25.58 9.60 -8.38
N SER A 291 26.33 8.50 -8.30
CA SER A 291 27.46 8.24 -9.19
C SER A 291 27.04 7.76 -10.58
N ILE A 292 25.77 7.44 -10.78
CA ILE A 292 25.25 6.91 -12.05
C ILE A 292 25.30 7.97 -13.15
N ARG A 293 25.80 7.58 -14.31
CA ARG A 293 25.90 8.44 -15.50
C ARG A 293 24.99 7.91 -16.59
N GLU A 294 24.65 8.75 -17.56
CA GLU A 294 23.81 8.41 -18.70
C GLU A 294 24.36 7.20 -19.49
N ASP A 295 25.70 7.10 -19.59
CA ASP A 295 26.35 6.02 -20.32
C ASP A 295 26.36 4.68 -19.58
N ASP A 296 26.10 4.68 -18.26
CA ASP A 296 26.03 3.48 -17.44
C ASP A 296 24.67 2.79 -17.55
N LEU A 297 23.65 3.48 -18.11
CA LEU A 297 22.28 2.97 -18.20
C LEU A 297 22.07 2.09 -19.44
N ALA A 298 21.42 0.95 -19.22
CA ALA A 298 21.08 0.01 -20.28
C ALA A 298 19.99 0.55 -21.24
N VAL A 299 19.13 1.45 -20.74
CA VAL A 299 18.02 2.03 -21.51
C VAL A 299 18.22 3.53 -21.69
N LYS A 300 18.10 3.99 -22.95
CA LYS A 300 18.17 5.41 -23.32
C LYS A 300 16.82 5.89 -23.83
N VAL A 301 16.41 7.08 -23.40
CA VAL A 301 15.22 7.76 -23.91
C VAL A 301 15.62 8.46 -25.21
N LEU A 302 15.08 8.02 -26.33
CA LEU A 302 15.36 8.61 -27.64
C LEU A 302 14.43 9.77 -27.95
N GLU A 303 13.14 9.62 -27.63
CA GLU A 303 12.10 10.60 -27.93
C GLU A 303 10.94 10.44 -26.94
N ILE A 304 10.32 11.53 -26.56
CA ILE A 304 9.04 11.56 -25.83
C ILE A 304 8.00 12.16 -26.75
N ILE A 305 7.02 11.35 -27.11
CA ILE A 305 5.88 11.78 -27.93
C ILE A 305 4.75 12.14 -26.97
N ASN A 306 4.57 13.43 -26.75
CA ASN A 306 3.37 13.92 -26.07
C ASN A 306 2.21 13.90 -27.05
N ASP A 307 1.23 13.05 -26.81
CA ASP A 307 0.00 12.99 -27.62
C ASP A 307 -0.90 14.21 -27.30
N SER A 308 -0.34 15.41 -27.52
CA SER A 308 -1.01 16.70 -27.33
C SER A 308 -2.14 16.94 -28.34
N LYS A 309 -2.37 16.01 -29.28
CA LYS A 309 -3.49 16.06 -30.24
C LYS A 309 -4.85 15.84 -29.59
N HIS A 310 -4.89 15.19 -28.41
CA HIS A 310 -6.07 15.15 -27.56
C HIS A 310 -6.07 16.34 -26.58
N LYS A 311 -6.25 17.56 -27.11
CA LYS A 311 -6.53 18.78 -26.30
C LYS A 311 -7.73 18.63 -25.36
N ASP A 312 -8.47 17.55 -25.45
CA ASP A 312 -9.61 17.18 -24.60
C ASP A 312 -9.28 16.10 -23.53
N SER A 313 -8.01 15.71 -23.34
CA SER A 313 -7.61 14.77 -22.29
C SER A 313 -7.61 15.45 -20.91
N VAL A 314 -8.79 15.83 -20.45
CA VAL A 314 -8.99 16.31 -19.09
C VAL A 314 -8.80 15.14 -18.14
N ASP A 315 -7.87 15.25 -17.21
CA ASP A 315 -7.66 14.22 -16.20
C ASP A 315 -8.85 14.18 -15.23
N VAL A 316 -9.71 13.17 -15.42
CA VAL A 316 -10.88 12.96 -14.55
C VAL A 316 -10.48 12.79 -13.09
N ALA A 317 -9.29 12.26 -12.82
CA ALA A 317 -8.82 12.02 -11.46
C ALA A 317 -8.44 13.31 -10.71
N ALA A 318 -8.11 14.38 -11.42
CA ALA A 318 -7.74 15.67 -10.85
C ALA A 318 -8.91 16.66 -10.70
N ALA A 319 -10.10 16.31 -11.20
CA ALA A 319 -11.22 17.23 -11.26
C ALA A 319 -11.96 17.38 -9.92
N ASP A 320 -12.31 18.61 -9.55
CA ASP A 320 -13.11 18.92 -8.35
C ASP A 320 -14.61 18.57 -8.53
N PHE A 321 -15.11 18.61 -9.78
CA PHE A 321 -16.50 18.29 -10.11
C PHE A 321 -16.54 17.28 -11.24
N ILE A 322 -17.24 16.17 -11.01
CA ILE A 322 -17.38 15.10 -12.02
C ILE A 322 -18.87 14.80 -12.22
N VAL A 323 -19.32 14.85 -13.49
CA VAL A 323 -20.64 14.40 -13.90
C VAL A 323 -20.49 13.11 -14.69
N SER A 324 -20.90 11.98 -14.12
CA SER A 324 -20.61 10.65 -14.66
C SER A 324 -21.87 9.98 -15.20
N GLY A 325 -21.77 9.42 -16.42
CA GLY A 325 -22.86 8.71 -17.08
C GLY A 325 -22.70 7.19 -17.02
N GLY A 326 -23.80 6.51 -16.73
CA GLY A 326 -23.89 5.06 -16.79
C GLY A 326 -24.66 4.55 -18.01
N ARG A 327 -25.00 3.25 -17.97
CA ARG A 327 -25.82 2.61 -19.01
C ARG A 327 -27.21 3.22 -19.13
N GLY A 328 -27.72 3.90 -18.07
CA GLY A 328 -28.97 4.64 -18.09
C GLY A 328 -28.99 5.84 -19.04
N MET A 329 -27.82 6.26 -19.55
CA MET A 329 -27.72 7.31 -20.61
C MET A 329 -28.23 6.84 -21.98
N MET A 330 -28.30 5.52 -22.20
CA MET A 330 -28.89 4.87 -23.39
C MET A 330 -28.15 5.10 -24.72
N GLY A 331 -27.21 6.03 -24.83
CA GLY A 331 -26.47 6.32 -26.07
C GLY A 331 -25.38 7.36 -25.88
N SER A 332 -24.42 7.39 -26.80
CA SER A 332 -23.31 8.35 -26.77
C SER A 332 -23.75 9.78 -26.94
N GLU A 333 -24.80 10.02 -27.77
CA GLU A 333 -25.38 11.34 -28.05
C GLU A 333 -25.90 12.00 -26.76
N ASN A 334 -26.38 11.23 -25.80
CA ASN A 334 -26.97 11.75 -24.58
C ASN A 334 -25.91 12.25 -23.58
N PHE A 335 -24.64 11.90 -23.78
CA PHE A 335 -23.54 12.44 -22.96
C PHE A 335 -23.33 13.96 -23.18
N ALA A 336 -23.90 14.54 -24.24
CA ALA A 336 -23.94 15.99 -24.43
C ALA A 336 -24.66 16.71 -23.27
N LEU A 337 -25.69 16.11 -22.68
CA LEU A 337 -26.39 16.66 -21.49
C LEU A 337 -25.48 16.72 -20.27
N LEU A 338 -24.67 15.68 -20.09
CA LEU A 338 -23.71 15.63 -19.00
C LEU A 338 -22.58 16.65 -19.19
N LYS A 339 -22.17 16.85 -20.46
CA LYS A 339 -21.15 17.84 -20.77
C LYS A 339 -21.64 19.25 -20.47
N GLU A 340 -22.88 19.62 -20.85
CA GLU A 340 -23.44 20.91 -20.51
C GLU A 340 -23.48 21.16 -19.02
N LEU A 341 -23.89 20.16 -18.21
CA LEU A 341 -23.93 20.28 -16.77
C LEU A 341 -22.51 20.39 -16.18
N ALA A 342 -21.56 19.59 -16.69
CA ALA A 342 -20.17 19.63 -16.25
C ALA A 342 -19.53 21.00 -16.57
N ASP A 343 -19.76 21.53 -17.80
CA ASP A 343 -19.22 22.83 -18.20
C ASP A 343 -19.77 23.95 -17.29
N GLU A 344 -21.07 23.89 -16.93
CA GLU A 344 -21.65 24.86 -15.99
C GLU A 344 -21.06 24.75 -14.57
N LEU A 345 -20.62 23.59 -14.16
CA LEU A 345 -19.97 23.40 -12.84
C LEU A 345 -18.47 23.69 -12.87
N GLY A 346 -17.87 23.88 -14.05
CA GLY A 346 -16.42 23.92 -14.22
C GLY A 346 -15.77 22.55 -13.96
N GLY A 347 -16.51 21.49 -14.26
CA GLY A 347 -16.12 20.11 -14.01
C GLY A 347 -15.90 19.32 -15.31
N VAL A 348 -15.84 18.01 -15.18
CA VAL A 348 -15.55 17.07 -16.26
C VAL A 348 -16.59 15.96 -16.36
N VAL A 349 -16.69 15.35 -17.55
CA VAL A 349 -17.54 14.17 -17.75
C VAL A 349 -16.75 12.91 -17.48
N GLY A 350 -17.30 12.03 -16.62
CA GLY A 350 -16.85 10.67 -16.38
C GLY A 350 -17.83 9.64 -16.94
N ALA A 351 -17.46 8.38 -16.90
CA ALA A 351 -18.30 7.28 -17.37
C ALA A 351 -18.13 6.01 -16.54
N SER A 352 -19.19 5.21 -16.42
CA SER A 352 -19.08 3.86 -15.90
C SER A 352 -18.45 2.93 -16.94
N ARG A 353 -17.87 1.81 -16.48
CA ARG A 353 -17.30 0.79 -17.37
C ARG A 353 -18.29 0.36 -18.46
N SER A 354 -19.56 0.15 -18.13
CA SER A 354 -20.56 -0.29 -19.09
C SER A 354 -20.85 0.72 -20.20
N ALA A 355 -20.64 2.02 -19.95
CA ALA A 355 -20.76 3.07 -20.99
C ALA A 355 -19.49 3.11 -21.88
N VAL A 356 -18.32 2.84 -21.29
CA VAL A 356 -17.06 2.74 -22.04
C VAL A 356 -17.05 1.47 -22.89
N ASP A 357 -17.42 0.32 -22.34
CA ASP A 357 -17.50 -0.95 -23.07
C ASP A 357 -18.52 -0.86 -24.24
N ALA A 358 -19.56 -0.01 -24.13
CA ALA A 358 -20.50 0.29 -25.21
C ALA A 358 -19.96 1.30 -26.25
N GLY A 359 -18.73 1.80 -26.07
CA GLY A 359 -18.12 2.77 -26.99
C GLY A 359 -18.68 4.19 -26.89
N TRP A 360 -19.43 4.54 -25.83
CA TRP A 360 -20.04 5.87 -25.69
C TRP A 360 -19.05 6.91 -25.17
N MET A 361 -18.05 6.47 -24.40
CA MET A 361 -16.99 7.32 -23.86
C MET A 361 -15.64 6.60 -23.94
N PRO A 362 -14.53 7.33 -24.08
CA PRO A 362 -13.21 6.74 -24.14
C PRO A 362 -12.76 6.20 -22.77
N GLN A 363 -11.80 5.27 -22.78
CA GLN A 363 -11.28 4.56 -21.60
C GLN A 363 -10.73 5.52 -20.52
N GLU A 364 -10.15 6.64 -20.93
CA GLU A 364 -9.56 7.66 -20.04
C GLU A 364 -10.61 8.34 -19.16
N ARG A 365 -11.88 8.24 -19.52
CA ARG A 365 -13.02 8.76 -18.76
C ARG A 365 -13.65 7.74 -17.82
N GLN A 366 -13.17 6.50 -17.84
CA GLN A 366 -13.74 5.45 -17.01
C GLN A 366 -13.45 5.68 -15.53
N VAL A 367 -14.51 5.70 -14.71
CA VAL A 367 -14.43 5.72 -13.23
C VAL A 367 -14.76 4.34 -12.69
N GLY A 368 -13.94 3.84 -11.78
CA GLY A 368 -14.14 2.55 -11.14
C GLY A 368 -12.83 1.78 -10.89
N GLN A 369 -12.95 0.57 -10.40
CA GLN A 369 -11.82 -0.29 -10.03
C GLN A 369 -10.79 -0.53 -11.15
N THR A 370 -11.27 -0.68 -12.38
CA THR A 370 -10.43 -0.90 -13.59
C THR A 370 -10.21 0.38 -14.41
N GLY A 371 -10.70 1.51 -13.93
CA GLY A 371 -10.53 2.83 -14.51
C GLY A 371 -9.80 3.77 -13.55
N LYS A 372 -10.21 5.03 -13.55
CA LYS A 372 -9.69 6.05 -12.64
C LYS A 372 -10.41 5.96 -11.28
N THR A 373 -9.65 6.04 -10.20
CA THR A 373 -10.20 6.33 -8.87
C THR A 373 -10.20 7.84 -8.69
N VAL A 374 -11.35 8.38 -8.29
CA VAL A 374 -11.59 9.83 -8.22
C VAL A 374 -12.09 10.21 -6.83
N ARG A 375 -11.77 11.42 -6.40
CA ARG A 375 -12.27 12.01 -5.16
C ARG A 375 -12.58 13.49 -5.36
N PRO A 376 -13.62 13.79 -6.16
CA PRO A 376 -14.06 15.17 -6.38
C PRO A 376 -14.77 15.72 -5.14
N LYS A 377 -14.91 17.03 -5.06
CA LYS A 377 -15.80 17.71 -4.12
C LYS A 377 -17.27 17.32 -4.37
N ILE A 378 -17.64 17.17 -5.64
CA ILE A 378 -19.00 16.72 -6.04
C ILE A 378 -18.88 15.69 -7.16
N TYR A 379 -19.48 14.53 -6.93
CA TYR A 379 -19.68 13.49 -7.94
C TYR A 379 -21.17 13.33 -8.26
N ILE A 380 -21.57 13.57 -9.50
CA ILE A 380 -22.95 13.39 -9.95
C ILE A 380 -23.05 12.11 -10.76
N ALA A 381 -23.73 11.09 -10.24
CA ALA A 381 -23.92 9.78 -10.85
C ALA A 381 -25.25 9.73 -11.61
N CYS A 382 -25.21 9.77 -12.93
CA CYS A 382 -26.39 9.82 -13.81
C CYS A 382 -26.64 8.45 -14.46
N GLY A 383 -27.73 7.77 -14.10
CA GLY A 383 -28.09 6.47 -14.66
C GLY A 383 -27.04 5.38 -14.42
N ILE A 384 -26.34 5.45 -13.29
CA ILE A 384 -25.36 4.47 -12.80
C ILE A 384 -26.03 3.58 -11.76
N SER A 385 -25.87 2.26 -11.86
CA SER A 385 -26.50 1.31 -10.94
C SER A 385 -25.85 1.25 -9.57
N GLY A 386 -24.55 1.54 -9.46
CA GLY A 386 -23.82 1.41 -8.20
C GLY A 386 -23.21 0.01 -7.97
N ALA A 387 -22.78 -0.65 -9.05
CA ALA A 387 -21.98 -1.87 -8.90
C ALA A 387 -20.72 -1.58 -8.07
N ILE A 388 -20.31 -2.54 -7.20
CA ILE A 388 -19.17 -2.40 -6.28
C ILE A 388 -17.91 -1.92 -6.99
N GLN A 389 -17.67 -2.41 -8.21
CA GLN A 389 -16.51 -2.02 -9.00
C GLN A 389 -16.51 -0.53 -9.41
N HIS A 390 -17.71 0.08 -9.53
CA HIS A 390 -17.83 1.52 -9.77
C HIS A 390 -17.69 2.30 -8.47
N LEU A 391 -18.37 1.83 -7.40
CA LEU A 391 -18.34 2.48 -6.08
C LEU A 391 -16.93 2.63 -5.55
N VAL A 392 -16.09 1.62 -5.64
CA VAL A 392 -14.67 1.65 -5.23
C VAL A 392 -13.89 2.80 -5.91
N GLY A 393 -14.33 3.25 -7.07
CA GLY A 393 -13.68 4.34 -7.78
C GLY A 393 -14.19 5.74 -7.43
N MET A 394 -15.30 5.90 -6.65
CA MET A 394 -15.89 7.23 -6.44
C MET A 394 -16.54 7.45 -5.05
N GLN A 395 -16.74 6.42 -4.25
CA GLN A 395 -17.46 6.51 -2.96
C GLN A 395 -16.82 7.47 -1.95
N ASP A 396 -15.53 7.75 -2.07
CA ASP A 396 -14.79 8.68 -1.20
C ASP A 396 -14.92 10.15 -1.62
N SER A 397 -15.80 10.46 -2.59
CA SER A 397 -16.15 11.84 -2.97
C SER A 397 -16.78 12.58 -1.78
N ASP A 398 -16.51 13.89 -1.64
CA ASP A 398 -17.05 14.67 -0.51
C ASP A 398 -18.59 14.74 -0.53
N ILE A 399 -19.18 14.88 -1.73
CA ILE A 399 -20.63 14.87 -1.98
C ILE A 399 -20.93 13.98 -3.18
N VAL A 400 -21.82 13.01 -2.99
CA VAL A 400 -22.32 12.16 -4.07
C VAL A 400 -23.79 12.48 -4.33
N ILE A 401 -24.13 12.87 -5.55
CA ILE A 401 -25.50 13.10 -6.02
C ILE A 401 -25.85 11.99 -7.01
N ALA A 402 -26.83 11.15 -6.68
CA ALA A 402 -27.27 10.06 -7.56
C ALA A 402 -28.61 10.39 -8.23
N ILE A 403 -28.68 10.21 -9.55
CA ILE A 403 -29.91 10.34 -10.33
C ILE A 403 -30.18 9.00 -11.01
N ASN A 404 -31.24 8.32 -10.61
CA ASN A 404 -31.62 7.04 -11.20
C ASN A 404 -33.15 6.88 -11.15
N ARG A 405 -33.72 6.20 -12.16
CA ARG A 405 -35.16 5.87 -12.13
C ARG A 405 -35.49 4.68 -11.24
N ASP A 406 -34.52 3.79 -11.03
CA ASP A 406 -34.62 2.66 -10.13
C ASP A 406 -34.32 3.13 -8.70
N LYS A 407 -35.35 3.18 -7.86
CA LYS A 407 -35.25 3.61 -6.48
C LYS A 407 -34.41 2.66 -5.59
N ASP A 408 -34.27 1.41 -6.01
CA ASP A 408 -33.57 0.35 -5.28
C ASP A 408 -32.13 0.17 -5.83
N ALA A 409 -31.64 1.07 -6.69
CA ALA A 409 -30.31 1.03 -7.24
C ALA A 409 -29.25 1.21 -6.12
N PRO A 410 -28.23 0.32 -6.00
CA PRO A 410 -27.20 0.39 -4.96
C PRO A 410 -26.43 1.71 -4.88
N ILE A 411 -26.44 2.51 -5.96
CA ILE A 411 -25.80 3.84 -5.94
C ILE A 411 -26.36 4.76 -4.86
N PHE A 412 -27.62 4.57 -4.47
CA PHE A 412 -28.27 5.37 -3.44
C PHE A 412 -27.74 5.08 -2.03
N GLU A 413 -27.11 3.91 -1.81
CA GLU A 413 -26.53 3.57 -0.49
C GLU A 413 -25.33 4.47 -0.16
N VAL A 414 -24.60 4.97 -1.19
CA VAL A 414 -23.44 5.86 -1.01
C VAL A 414 -23.76 7.31 -1.35
N ALA A 415 -24.98 7.60 -1.81
CA ALA A 415 -25.37 8.95 -2.22
C ALA A 415 -25.64 9.84 -1.01
N THR A 416 -25.04 11.05 -1.00
CA THR A 416 -25.40 12.13 -0.08
C THR A 416 -26.79 12.67 -0.41
N TYR A 417 -27.11 12.75 -1.70
CA TYR A 417 -28.41 13.17 -2.23
C TYR A 417 -28.86 12.22 -3.33
N GLY A 418 -30.05 11.64 -3.18
CA GLY A 418 -30.65 10.75 -4.16
C GLY A 418 -31.86 11.39 -4.84
N ILE A 419 -31.91 11.35 -6.17
CA ILE A 419 -33.04 11.82 -6.96
C ILE A 419 -33.58 10.65 -7.77
N VAL A 420 -34.77 10.18 -7.43
CA VAL A 420 -35.45 9.10 -8.15
C VAL A 420 -36.29 9.71 -9.27
N GLY A 421 -35.95 9.46 -10.52
CA GLY A 421 -36.67 9.99 -11.64
C GLY A 421 -35.96 9.86 -12.99
N ASP A 422 -36.54 10.48 -14.01
CA ASP A 422 -35.98 10.46 -15.36
C ASP A 422 -34.85 11.50 -15.50
N LEU A 423 -33.65 11.00 -15.74
CA LEU A 423 -32.45 11.84 -15.87
C LEU A 423 -32.54 12.82 -17.03
N PHE A 424 -33.26 12.48 -18.10
CA PHE A 424 -33.45 13.37 -19.28
C PHE A 424 -34.31 14.59 -18.96
N THR A 425 -35.11 14.55 -17.93
CA THR A 425 -35.87 15.67 -17.40
C THR A 425 -35.12 16.43 -16.31
N ILE A 426 -34.46 15.67 -15.42
CA ILE A 426 -33.80 16.21 -14.21
C ILE A 426 -32.53 16.99 -14.58
N ILE A 427 -31.64 16.42 -15.43
CA ILE A 427 -30.36 17.05 -15.76
C ILE A 427 -30.55 18.44 -16.42
N PRO A 428 -31.40 18.62 -17.45
CA PRO A 428 -31.66 19.94 -18.01
C PRO A 428 -32.22 20.94 -16.99
N ALA A 429 -33.10 20.49 -16.08
CA ALA A 429 -33.66 21.35 -15.04
C ALA A 429 -32.59 21.84 -14.07
N ILE A 430 -31.67 20.95 -13.64
CA ILE A 430 -30.53 21.30 -12.78
C ILE A 430 -29.62 22.29 -13.50
N THR A 431 -29.28 22.03 -14.76
CA THR A 431 -28.42 22.89 -15.59
C THR A 431 -29.00 24.29 -15.71
N ALA A 432 -30.30 24.40 -16.05
CA ALA A 432 -31.00 25.67 -16.12
C ALA A 432 -30.96 26.42 -14.78
N ARG A 433 -31.22 25.74 -13.68
CA ARG A 433 -31.21 26.35 -12.35
C ARG A 433 -29.83 26.86 -11.94
N ILE A 434 -28.77 26.14 -12.29
CA ILE A 434 -27.38 26.59 -12.04
C ILE A 434 -27.09 27.87 -12.84
N ARG A 435 -27.51 27.95 -14.11
CA ARG A 435 -27.38 29.16 -14.96
C ARG A 435 -28.08 30.36 -14.35
N GLU A 436 -29.32 30.19 -13.87
CA GLU A 436 -30.07 31.25 -13.18
C GLU A 436 -29.34 31.77 -11.95
N ILE A 437 -28.84 30.84 -11.09
CA ILE A 437 -28.12 31.23 -9.86
C ILE A 437 -26.83 31.98 -10.19
N LYS A 438 -26.10 31.56 -11.19
CA LYS A 438 -24.89 32.24 -11.64
C LYS A 438 -25.20 33.65 -12.17
N ALA A 439 -26.26 33.80 -12.99
CA ALA A 439 -26.69 35.09 -13.52
C ALA A 439 -27.08 36.07 -12.38
N THR A 440 -27.76 35.54 -11.33
CA THR A 440 -28.17 36.35 -10.17
C THR A 440 -27.00 36.79 -9.29
N LYS A 441 -25.88 36.02 -9.24
CA LYS A 441 -24.69 36.38 -8.49
C LYS A 441 -23.70 37.27 -9.24
N ALA A 442 -23.84 37.40 -10.55
CA ALA A 442 -23.00 38.22 -11.42
C ALA A 442 -23.53 39.66 -11.61
N GLY A 443 -24.77 39.94 -11.22
CA GLY A 443 -25.40 41.27 -11.18
C GLY A 443 -25.50 41.78 -9.72
#